data_8aac76a4fc64b5d6371f74fdfb9a546d
#
_entry.id   8aac76a4fc64b5d6371f74fdfb9a546d
#
_cell.length_a   1.000
_cell.length_b   1.000
_cell.length_c   1.000
_cell.angle_alpha   90.00
_cell.angle_beta   90.00
_cell.angle_gamma   90.00
#
_symmetry.space_group_name_H-M   'P 1'
#
loop_
_entity.id
_entity.type
_entity.pdbx_description
1 polymer ?
#
loop_
_entity_poly.entity_id
_entity_poly.type
_entity_poly.pdbx_seq_one_letter_code
_entity_poly.pdbx_strand_id
1 'polypeptide(L)'
;LTFTTRFAPSPTGPLHLGHAYSAFLAYDMANTRNGQFLLRIEDIDQSRARPEWEAQIYDDLAWLGLKWPAPVWKQSEHLADYRAAIDRLSNMGLTYPCQCNRHDIALAASAPQEGVPTYGPDGRIYPGTCQNRKMATRNATDSIRLNMRKVIDHLAADTFEFQETAEGATEGSAVTKSYSADNLRTSVGDILLARRDMGTSYHLSVVLDDAAQNITHVVRGQDLFEATKIHVVLQRLLGLPTPIYHHHRLIRD
;
A
#
# COMPACT_ATOMS: atom_id res chain seq x y z
N LEU A 1 -11.38 -20.19 -3.30
CA LEU A 1 -10.03 -19.58 -3.17
C LEU A 1 -9.38 -20.14 -1.91
N THR A 2 -8.10 -20.52 -1.99
CA THR A 2 -7.30 -20.94 -0.85
C THR A 2 -7.09 -19.75 0.09
N PHE A 3 -7.18 -19.94 1.40
CA PHE A 3 -6.85 -18.92 2.38
C PHE A 3 -5.34 -18.60 2.27
N THR A 4 -5.00 -17.41 1.84
CA THR A 4 -3.61 -17.03 1.57
C THR A 4 -3.29 -15.74 2.30
N THR A 5 -2.24 -15.79 3.13
CA THR A 5 -1.66 -14.62 3.80
C THR A 5 -0.24 -14.37 3.31
N ARG A 6 0.33 -13.26 3.71
CA ARG A 6 1.75 -12.96 3.47
C ARG A 6 2.35 -12.15 4.61
N PHE A 7 3.65 -12.31 4.81
CA PHE A 7 4.50 -11.36 5.49
C PHE A 7 5.40 -10.68 4.45
N ALA A 8 5.50 -9.35 4.49
CA ALA A 8 6.08 -8.57 3.40
C ALA A 8 7.06 -7.50 3.94
N PRO A 9 8.23 -7.91 4.48
CA PRO A 9 9.20 -6.97 5.03
C PRO A 9 10.02 -6.28 3.94
N SER A 10 10.43 -5.02 4.23
CA SER A 10 11.43 -4.30 3.43
C SER A 10 12.83 -4.59 3.97
N PRO A 11 13.82 -4.96 3.13
CA PRO A 11 15.18 -5.29 3.57
C PRO A 11 16.02 -4.01 3.77
N THR A 12 15.57 -3.12 4.66
CA THR A 12 16.18 -1.81 4.93
C THR A 12 16.77 -1.70 6.34
N GLY A 13 16.74 -2.79 7.10
CA GLY A 13 17.25 -2.91 8.46
C GLY A 13 16.83 -4.25 9.09
N PRO A 14 17.25 -4.53 10.34
CA PRO A 14 16.93 -5.76 11.05
C PRO A 14 15.42 -5.83 11.36
N LEU A 15 14.91 -7.06 11.48
CA LEU A 15 13.57 -7.28 12.00
C LEU A 15 13.53 -6.94 13.50
N HIS A 16 12.37 -6.54 13.99
CA HIS A 16 12.10 -6.30 15.40
C HIS A 16 10.87 -7.10 15.85
N LEU A 17 10.56 -7.06 17.16
CA LEU A 17 9.49 -7.84 17.77
C LEU A 17 8.13 -7.63 17.08
N GLY A 18 7.80 -6.40 16.65
CA GLY A 18 6.58 -6.11 15.91
C GLY A 18 6.51 -6.81 14.54
N HIS A 19 7.65 -6.95 13.85
CA HIS A 19 7.74 -7.72 12.62
C HIS A 19 7.53 -9.23 12.89
N ALA A 20 8.17 -9.78 13.92
CA ALA A 20 7.98 -11.17 14.32
C ALA A 20 6.51 -11.46 14.66
N TYR A 21 5.87 -10.58 15.44
CA TYR A 21 4.45 -10.71 15.77
C TYR A 21 3.55 -10.73 14.54
N SER A 22 3.77 -9.78 13.60
CA SER A 22 3.02 -9.72 12.35
C SER A 22 3.20 -10.98 11.50
N ALA A 23 4.45 -11.48 11.40
CA ALA A 23 4.78 -12.69 10.66
C ALA A 23 4.11 -13.94 11.28
N PHE A 24 4.21 -14.11 12.61
CA PHE A 24 3.55 -15.21 13.31
C PHE A 24 2.04 -15.19 13.15
N LEU A 25 1.41 -14.02 13.32
CA LEU A 25 -0.03 -13.90 13.19
C LEU A 25 -0.51 -14.29 11.79
N ALA A 26 0.18 -13.79 10.75
CA ALA A 26 -0.12 -14.14 9.37
C ALA A 26 0.08 -15.65 9.11
N TYR A 27 1.14 -16.24 9.66
CA TYR A 27 1.46 -17.65 9.55
C TYR A 27 0.40 -18.53 10.25
N ASP A 28 0.04 -18.21 11.48
CA ASP A 28 -0.94 -18.95 12.27
C ASP A 28 -2.34 -18.87 11.64
N MET A 29 -2.73 -17.71 11.16
CA MET A 29 -4.00 -17.52 10.47
C MET A 29 -4.09 -18.38 9.19
N ALA A 30 -3.01 -18.55 8.45
CA ALA A 30 -2.96 -19.44 7.29
C ALA A 30 -3.01 -20.91 7.72
N ASN A 31 -2.18 -21.32 8.66
CA ASN A 31 -2.06 -22.73 9.08
C ASN A 31 -3.35 -23.26 9.71
N THR A 32 -4.02 -22.49 10.57
CA THR A 32 -5.27 -22.91 11.21
C THR A 32 -6.40 -23.15 10.21
N ARG A 33 -6.28 -22.59 9.01
CA ARG A 33 -7.26 -22.73 7.91
C ARG A 33 -6.78 -23.64 6.78
N ASN A 34 -5.71 -24.40 7.00
CA ASN A 34 -5.05 -25.21 5.95
C ASN A 34 -4.76 -24.38 4.69
N GLY A 35 -4.43 -23.13 4.90
CA GLY A 35 -4.13 -22.14 3.87
C GLY A 35 -2.64 -22.05 3.54
N GLN A 36 -2.25 -20.96 2.90
CA GLN A 36 -0.90 -20.71 2.46
C GLN A 36 -0.36 -19.41 3.08
N PHE A 37 0.83 -19.47 3.64
CA PHE A 37 1.60 -18.31 4.07
C PHE A 37 2.72 -18.03 3.07
N LEU A 38 2.79 -16.80 2.56
CA LEU A 38 3.82 -16.38 1.62
C LEU A 38 4.78 -15.38 2.27
N LEU A 39 6.02 -15.41 1.81
CA LEU A 39 7.00 -14.35 2.07
C LEU A 39 7.18 -13.52 0.82
N ARG A 40 7.19 -12.18 0.97
CA ARG A 40 7.52 -11.22 -0.08
C ARG A 40 8.57 -10.25 0.42
N ILE A 41 9.55 -9.94 -0.41
CA ILE A 41 10.56 -8.91 -0.11
C ILE A 41 10.14 -7.61 -0.80
N GLU A 42 9.91 -6.57 0.00
CA GLU A 42 9.53 -5.23 -0.49
C GLU A 42 10.75 -4.34 -0.64
N ASP A 43 11.47 -4.54 -1.73
CA ASP A 43 12.76 -3.92 -2.05
C ASP A 43 12.69 -2.85 -3.16
N ILE A 44 11.53 -2.21 -3.35
CA ILE A 44 11.38 -1.13 -4.36
C ILE A 44 12.29 0.06 -4.08
N ASP A 45 12.62 0.35 -2.82
CA ASP A 45 13.60 1.37 -2.44
C ASP A 45 15.02 0.79 -2.48
N GLN A 46 15.54 0.64 -3.68
CA GLN A 46 16.90 0.08 -3.89
C GLN A 46 18.02 0.94 -3.30
N SER A 47 17.75 2.21 -2.99
CA SER A 47 18.72 3.06 -2.30
C SER A 47 18.98 2.65 -0.85
N ARG A 48 17.98 2.05 -0.19
CA ARG A 48 18.03 1.58 1.21
C ARG A 48 18.04 0.06 1.35
N ALA A 49 17.47 -0.67 0.38
CA ALA A 49 17.51 -2.13 0.39
C ALA A 49 18.96 -2.64 0.34
N ARG A 50 19.26 -3.66 1.14
CA ARG A 50 20.59 -4.28 1.21
C ARG A 50 20.47 -5.80 1.20
N PRO A 51 21.33 -6.50 0.43
CA PRO A 51 21.32 -7.97 0.39
C PRO A 51 21.54 -8.63 1.75
N GLU A 52 22.36 -8.02 2.63
CA GLU A 52 22.61 -8.51 3.97
C GLU A 52 21.35 -8.47 4.84
N TRP A 53 20.50 -7.45 4.71
CA TRP A 53 19.22 -7.40 5.42
C TRP A 53 18.22 -8.40 4.86
N GLU A 54 18.22 -8.62 3.55
CA GLU A 54 17.39 -9.68 2.95
C GLU A 54 17.79 -11.06 3.47
N ALA A 55 19.09 -11.38 3.48
CA ALA A 55 19.58 -12.65 4.02
C ALA A 55 19.20 -12.81 5.49
N GLN A 56 19.35 -11.77 6.30
CA GLN A 56 18.97 -11.80 7.71
C GLN A 56 17.47 -12.02 7.90
N ILE A 57 16.60 -11.44 7.05
CA ILE A 57 15.16 -11.71 7.11
C ILE A 57 14.88 -13.21 6.96
N TYR A 58 15.53 -13.89 6.02
CA TYR A 58 15.35 -15.33 5.85
C TYR A 58 15.84 -16.12 7.06
N ASP A 59 17.00 -15.76 7.59
CA ASP A 59 17.59 -16.42 8.77
C ASP A 59 16.73 -16.22 10.01
N ASP A 60 16.28 -15.00 10.29
CA ASP A 60 15.45 -14.66 11.43
C ASP A 60 14.10 -15.41 11.38
N LEU A 61 13.44 -15.41 10.21
CA LEU A 61 12.15 -16.10 10.05
C LEU A 61 12.30 -17.62 10.14
N ALA A 62 13.38 -18.20 9.61
CA ALA A 62 13.69 -19.61 9.73
C ALA A 62 14.00 -20.00 11.18
N TRP A 63 14.76 -19.16 11.91
CA TRP A 63 15.04 -19.34 13.35
C TRP A 63 13.76 -19.31 14.19
N LEU A 64 12.79 -18.45 13.82
CA LEU A 64 11.47 -18.41 14.43
C LEU A 64 10.59 -19.63 14.06
N GLY A 65 11.07 -20.54 13.19
CA GLY A 65 10.33 -21.75 12.79
C GLY A 65 9.28 -21.54 11.72
N LEU A 66 9.23 -20.34 11.10
CA LEU A 66 8.29 -20.04 10.02
C LEU A 66 8.76 -20.71 8.72
N LYS A 67 7.81 -21.15 7.89
CA LYS A 67 8.06 -21.79 6.60
C LYS A 67 7.23 -21.14 5.52
N TRP A 68 7.82 -20.95 4.36
CA TRP A 68 7.19 -20.39 3.18
C TRP A 68 7.64 -21.11 1.89
N PRO A 69 6.83 -21.11 0.83
CA PRO A 69 7.22 -21.72 -0.44
C PRO A 69 8.25 -20.86 -1.18
N ALA A 70 9.06 -21.51 -2.02
CA ALA A 70 9.95 -20.86 -2.98
C ALA A 70 9.31 -20.87 -4.38
N PRO A 71 9.66 -19.91 -5.26
CA PRO A 71 10.55 -18.78 -5.01
C PRO A 71 9.87 -17.68 -4.17
N VAL A 72 10.67 -16.90 -3.44
CA VAL A 72 10.17 -15.70 -2.75
C VAL A 72 9.95 -14.59 -3.77
N TRP A 73 8.80 -13.93 -3.69
CA TRP A 73 8.48 -12.77 -4.52
C TRP A 73 9.30 -11.55 -4.10
N LYS A 74 9.94 -10.88 -5.06
CA LYS A 74 10.68 -9.64 -4.84
C LYS A 74 10.11 -8.51 -5.67
N GLN A 75 9.81 -7.39 -5.06
CA GLN A 75 9.19 -6.26 -5.77
C GLN A 75 10.09 -5.68 -6.86
N SER A 76 11.40 -5.68 -6.67
CA SER A 76 12.37 -5.21 -7.67
C SER A 76 12.31 -5.98 -9.00
N GLU A 77 11.82 -7.22 -9.00
CA GLU A 77 11.64 -8.05 -10.19
C GLU A 77 10.37 -7.71 -10.98
N HIS A 78 9.45 -6.93 -10.40
CA HIS A 78 8.12 -6.61 -10.93
C HIS A 78 7.92 -5.12 -11.31
N LEU A 79 8.99 -4.34 -11.42
CA LEU A 79 8.92 -2.92 -11.78
C LEU A 79 8.24 -2.66 -13.12
N ALA A 80 8.28 -3.61 -14.06
CA ALA A 80 7.61 -3.51 -15.34
C ALA A 80 6.08 -3.56 -15.17
N ASP A 81 5.58 -4.41 -14.27
CA ASP A 81 4.15 -4.57 -13.99
C ASP A 81 3.59 -3.30 -13.33
N TYR A 82 4.33 -2.71 -12.40
CA TYR A 82 3.96 -1.45 -11.75
C TYR A 82 3.91 -0.30 -12.76
N ARG A 83 4.88 -0.25 -13.69
CA ARG A 83 4.88 0.74 -14.77
C ARG A 83 3.70 0.58 -15.69
N ALA A 84 3.37 -0.64 -16.09
CA ALA A 84 2.20 -0.92 -16.93
C ALA A 84 0.87 -0.47 -16.26
N ALA A 85 0.75 -0.66 -14.95
CA ALA A 85 -0.40 -0.18 -14.19
C ALA A 85 -0.48 1.36 -14.18
N ILE A 86 0.65 2.06 -13.99
CA ILE A 86 0.73 3.53 -14.05
C ILE A 86 0.34 4.02 -15.44
N ASP A 87 0.84 3.39 -16.50
CA ASP A 87 0.53 3.74 -17.89
C ASP A 87 -0.96 3.55 -18.17
N ARG A 88 -1.57 2.47 -17.68
CA ARG A 88 -3.02 2.24 -17.77
C ARG A 88 -3.80 3.39 -17.12
N LEU A 89 -3.47 3.78 -15.89
CA LEU A 89 -4.13 4.88 -15.19
C LEU A 89 -3.89 6.23 -15.87
N SER A 90 -2.72 6.42 -16.49
CA SER A 90 -2.39 7.63 -17.26
C SER A 90 -3.20 7.72 -18.55
N ASN A 91 -3.38 6.61 -19.25
CA ASN A 91 -4.21 6.53 -20.46
C ASN A 91 -5.70 6.78 -20.17
N MET A 92 -6.15 6.49 -18.94
CA MET A 92 -7.49 6.85 -18.46
C MET A 92 -7.61 8.33 -18.08
N GLY A 93 -6.50 9.11 -18.14
CA GLY A 93 -6.48 10.52 -17.79
C GLY A 93 -6.55 10.82 -16.28
N LEU A 94 -6.29 9.80 -15.44
CA LEU A 94 -6.43 9.85 -13.98
C LEU A 94 -5.16 10.30 -13.26
N THR A 95 -4.07 10.51 -13.98
CA THR A 95 -2.77 10.87 -13.40
C THR A 95 -2.26 12.20 -13.91
N TYR A 96 -1.28 12.75 -13.21
CA TYR A 96 -0.55 13.94 -13.64
C TYR A 96 0.90 13.94 -13.10
N PRO A 97 1.84 14.62 -13.79
CA PRO A 97 3.23 14.72 -13.34
C PRO A 97 3.36 15.79 -12.26
N CYS A 98 4.19 15.53 -11.25
CA CYS A 98 4.42 16.43 -10.11
C CYS A 98 5.91 16.68 -9.91
N GLN A 99 6.31 17.93 -9.94
CA GLN A 99 7.69 18.38 -9.70
C GLN A 99 7.96 18.79 -8.24
N CYS A 100 6.91 18.93 -7.42
CA CYS A 100 7.06 19.36 -6.04
C CYS A 100 7.95 18.43 -5.22
N ASN A 101 8.84 18.98 -4.43
CA ASN A 101 9.54 18.30 -3.37
C ASN A 101 8.79 18.46 -2.02
N ARG A 102 9.32 17.87 -0.94
CA ARG A 102 8.68 17.95 0.38
C ARG A 102 8.55 19.38 0.92
N HIS A 103 9.53 20.22 0.62
CA HIS A 103 9.54 21.63 1.04
C HIS A 103 8.46 22.42 0.32
N ASP A 104 8.32 22.24 -1.00
CA ASP A 104 7.28 22.90 -1.81
C ASP A 104 5.88 22.56 -1.30
N ILE A 105 5.65 21.27 -0.96
CA ILE A 105 4.38 20.79 -0.39
C ILE A 105 4.13 21.43 0.97
N ALA A 106 5.16 21.53 1.81
CA ALA A 106 5.04 22.13 3.13
C ALA A 106 4.70 23.63 3.04
N LEU A 107 5.34 24.36 2.15
CA LEU A 107 5.07 25.79 1.91
C LEU A 107 3.63 26.01 1.38
N ALA A 108 3.22 25.23 0.37
CA ALA A 108 1.88 25.37 -0.20
C ALA A 108 0.77 25.02 0.81
N ALA A 109 1.03 24.10 1.74
CA ALA A 109 0.11 23.71 2.80
C ALA A 109 0.18 24.59 4.05
N SER A 110 1.09 25.57 4.12
CA SER A 110 1.22 26.48 5.26
C SER A 110 0.21 27.63 5.26
N ALA A 111 -0.49 27.86 4.14
CA ALA A 111 -1.60 28.79 4.10
C ALA A 111 -2.79 28.20 4.90
N PRO A 112 -3.21 28.85 6.01
CA PRO A 112 -4.22 28.25 6.88
C PRO A 112 -5.56 28.14 6.14
N GLN A 113 -6.05 26.90 6.03
CA GLN A 113 -7.44 26.61 5.66
C GLN A 113 -8.08 25.99 6.90
N GLU A 114 -8.95 26.72 7.56
CA GLU A 114 -9.68 26.21 8.73
C GLU A 114 -10.49 24.97 8.36
N GLY A 115 -10.34 23.90 9.17
CA GLY A 115 -11.13 22.67 9.04
C GLY A 115 -10.64 21.65 8.02
N VAL A 116 -9.56 21.91 7.27
CA VAL A 116 -9.01 20.93 6.33
C VAL A 116 -7.89 20.13 7.00
N PRO A 117 -7.93 18.78 7.00
CA PRO A 117 -6.85 17.95 7.52
C PRO A 117 -5.53 18.25 6.77
N THR A 118 -4.45 18.40 7.51
CA THR A 118 -3.12 18.63 6.93
C THR A 118 -2.36 17.34 6.67
N TYR A 119 -2.74 16.26 7.35
CA TYR A 119 -2.12 14.95 7.25
C TYR A 119 -3.17 13.87 6.97
N GLY A 120 -2.82 12.97 6.09
CA GLY A 120 -3.60 11.80 5.71
C GLY A 120 -2.76 10.51 5.79
N PRO A 121 -3.28 9.40 5.27
CA PRO A 121 -2.62 8.09 5.35
C PRO A 121 -1.24 8.00 4.69
N ASP A 122 -0.99 8.83 3.67
CA ASP A 122 0.30 8.90 2.93
C ASP A 122 1.16 10.10 3.39
N GLY A 123 0.95 10.57 4.61
CA GLY A 123 1.63 11.74 5.17
C GLY A 123 0.89 13.05 4.91
N ARG A 124 1.62 14.13 4.59
CA ARG A 124 1.00 15.44 4.34
C ARG A 124 0.13 15.39 3.08
N ILE A 125 -1.13 15.78 3.21
CA ILE A 125 -2.07 15.84 2.08
C ILE A 125 -1.55 16.83 1.04
N TYR A 126 -1.52 16.38 -0.21
CA TYR A 126 -0.97 17.18 -1.30
C TYR A 126 -1.92 18.32 -1.70
N PRO A 127 -1.46 19.58 -1.75
CA PRO A 127 -2.31 20.75 -1.97
C PRO A 127 -2.76 20.95 -3.42
N GLY A 128 -2.40 20.04 -4.35
CA GLY A 128 -2.85 20.11 -5.73
C GLY A 128 -2.03 21.03 -6.66
N THR A 129 -0.90 21.56 -6.23
CA THR A 129 -0.07 22.54 -6.97
C THR A 129 0.19 22.17 -8.43
N CYS A 130 0.43 20.89 -8.74
CA CYS A 130 0.68 20.39 -10.11
C CYS A 130 -0.53 19.72 -10.76
N GLN A 131 -1.71 19.73 -10.14
CA GLN A 131 -2.88 18.94 -10.54
C GLN A 131 -3.35 19.19 -11.98
N ASN A 132 -3.09 20.39 -12.51
CA ASN A 132 -3.48 20.78 -13.87
C ASN A 132 -2.43 20.47 -14.93
N ARG A 133 -1.26 19.92 -14.56
CA ARG A 133 -0.23 19.52 -15.53
C ARG A 133 -0.69 18.29 -16.32
N LYS A 134 -0.41 18.29 -17.62
CA LYS A 134 -0.74 17.18 -18.53
C LYS A 134 0.40 16.16 -18.53
N MET A 135 0.11 14.86 -18.59
CA MET A 135 1.13 13.80 -18.70
C MET A 135 2.10 14.01 -19.86
N ALA A 136 1.64 14.61 -20.97
CA ALA A 136 2.49 14.95 -22.10
C ALA A 136 3.62 15.96 -21.76
N THR A 137 3.50 16.71 -20.65
CA THR A 137 4.54 17.66 -20.17
C THR A 137 5.42 17.05 -19.07
N ARG A 138 5.38 15.74 -18.89
CA ARG A 138 6.19 15.04 -17.89
C ARG A 138 7.67 15.08 -18.22
N ASN A 139 8.49 15.46 -17.25
CA ASN A 139 9.93 15.32 -17.28
C ASN A 139 10.37 14.00 -16.61
N ALA A 140 11.56 13.53 -16.95
CA ALA A 140 12.12 12.29 -16.36
C ALA A 140 12.21 12.33 -14.82
N THR A 141 12.38 13.53 -14.26
CA THR A 141 12.49 13.76 -12.81
C THR A 141 11.15 14.03 -12.12
N ASP A 142 10.03 14.00 -12.84
CA ASP A 142 8.72 14.19 -12.21
C ASP A 142 8.24 12.91 -11.52
N SER A 143 7.69 13.06 -10.34
CA SER A 143 6.83 12.05 -9.72
C SER A 143 5.50 11.94 -10.47
N ILE A 144 4.76 10.86 -10.30
CA ILE A 144 3.40 10.71 -10.85
C ILE A 144 2.42 10.62 -9.70
N ARG A 145 1.36 11.44 -9.76
CA ARG A 145 0.27 11.41 -8.80
C ARG A 145 -1.03 10.94 -9.42
N LEU A 146 -1.86 10.31 -8.61
CA LEU A 146 -3.24 10.00 -8.92
C LEU A 146 -4.11 11.21 -8.56
N ASN A 147 -4.96 11.65 -9.49
CA ASN A 147 -5.91 12.74 -9.25
C ASN A 147 -7.17 12.18 -8.58
N MET A 148 -7.28 12.31 -7.27
CA MET A 148 -8.36 11.69 -6.49
C MET A 148 -9.75 12.17 -6.91
N ARG A 149 -9.90 13.43 -7.30
CA ARG A 149 -11.18 13.95 -7.80
C ARG A 149 -11.61 13.20 -9.05
N LYS A 150 -10.73 13.12 -10.06
CA LYS A 150 -11.02 12.40 -11.31
C LYS A 150 -11.27 10.93 -11.10
N VAL A 151 -10.59 10.32 -10.13
CA VAL A 151 -10.79 8.92 -9.75
C VAL A 151 -12.20 8.69 -9.25
N ILE A 152 -12.66 9.51 -8.34
CA ILE A 152 -13.99 9.40 -7.75
C ILE A 152 -15.05 9.63 -8.83
N ASP A 153 -14.87 10.65 -9.67
CA ASP A 153 -15.78 10.92 -10.79
C ASP A 153 -15.81 9.75 -11.79
N HIS A 154 -14.65 9.12 -12.07
CA HIS A 154 -14.54 7.96 -12.96
C HIS A 154 -15.20 6.71 -12.39
N LEU A 155 -15.02 6.44 -11.09
CA LEU A 155 -15.61 5.28 -10.42
C LEU A 155 -17.11 5.45 -10.17
N ALA A 156 -17.62 6.68 -10.21
CA ALA A 156 -19.02 7.04 -9.97
C ALA A 156 -19.60 6.37 -8.71
N ALA A 157 -18.81 6.35 -7.63
CA ALA A 157 -19.15 5.68 -6.40
C ALA A 157 -19.13 6.64 -5.21
N ASP A 158 -20.17 6.58 -4.39
CA ASP A 158 -20.30 7.41 -3.20
C ASP A 158 -19.56 6.83 -1.99
N THR A 159 -19.37 5.50 -1.99
CA THR A 159 -18.74 4.75 -0.89
C THR A 159 -17.72 3.73 -1.38
N PHE A 160 -16.72 3.50 -0.54
CA PHE A 160 -15.65 2.53 -0.72
C PHE A 160 -15.55 1.67 0.53
N GLU A 161 -15.53 0.35 0.35
CA GLU A 161 -15.68 -0.59 1.45
C GLU A 161 -14.63 -1.68 1.41
N PHE A 162 -14.28 -2.19 2.59
CA PHE A 162 -13.49 -3.41 2.76
C PHE A 162 -13.95 -4.17 4.00
N GLN A 163 -13.59 -5.44 4.07
CA GLN A 163 -13.85 -6.29 5.22
C GLN A 163 -12.66 -6.25 6.17
N GLU A 164 -12.94 -6.03 7.46
CA GLU A 164 -11.95 -6.00 8.53
C GLU A 164 -12.29 -7.06 9.58
N THR A 165 -11.30 -7.87 9.97
CA THR A 165 -11.43 -8.79 11.08
C THR A 165 -10.73 -8.19 12.31
N ALA A 166 -11.45 -8.10 13.44
CA ALA A 166 -10.87 -7.58 14.68
C ALA A 166 -9.99 -8.63 15.36
N GLU A 167 -8.98 -8.17 16.10
CA GLU A 167 -8.18 -9.02 17.00
C GLU A 167 -9.12 -9.63 18.07
N GLY A 168 -9.07 -10.97 18.23
CA GLY A 168 -9.95 -11.70 19.15
C GLY A 168 -11.40 -11.89 18.65
N ALA A 169 -11.72 -11.50 17.43
CA ALA A 169 -13.03 -11.79 16.85
C ALA A 169 -13.25 -13.28 16.66
N THR A 170 -14.49 -13.74 16.89
CA THR A 170 -14.88 -15.10 16.57
C THR A 170 -14.65 -15.39 15.08
N GLU A 171 -14.26 -16.62 14.79
CA GLU A 171 -13.97 -17.08 13.45
C GLU A 171 -15.11 -16.73 12.47
N GLY A 172 -14.77 -16.00 11.40
CA GLY A 172 -15.74 -15.57 10.38
C GLY A 172 -16.43 -14.22 10.62
N SER A 173 -16.18 -13.51 11.72
CA SER A 173 -16.77 -12.18 11.96
C SER A 173 -15.91 -11.08 11.35
N ALA A 174 -16.11 -10.79 10.07
CA ALA A 174 -15.60 -9.58 9.46
C ALA A 174 -16.63 -8.44 9.55
N VAL A 175 -16.16 -7.24 9.82
CA VAL A 175 -16.96 -6.02 9.86
C VAL A 175 -16.68 -5.20 8.61
N THR A 176 -17.70 -4.76 7.92
CA THR A 176 -17.55 -3.84 6.79
C THR A 176 -17.12 -2.47 7.29
N LYS A 177 -15.99 -1.99 6.79
CA LYS A 177 -15.54 -0.60 6.94
C LYS A 177 -15.88 0.16 5.69
N SER A 178 -16.48 1.34 5.82
CA SER A 178 -16.95 2.17 4.71
C SER A 178 -16.39 3.58 4.81
N TYR A 179 -16.01 4.16 3.67
CA TYR A 179 -15.54 5.54 3.55
C TYR A 179 -16.29 6.23 2.42
N SER A 180 -16.70 7.47 2.64
CA SER A 180 -17.34 8.27 1.60
C SER A 180 -16.31 8.78 0.58
N ALA A 181 -16.78 9.04 -0.62
CA ALA A 181 -16.00 9.72 -1.65
C ALA A 181 -15.45 11.08 -1.17
N ASP A 182 -16.23 11.81 -0.38
CA ASP A 182 -15.80 13.09 0.18
C ASP A 182 -14.67 12.91 1.21
N ASN A 183 -14.74 11.87 2.06
CA ASN A 183 -13.63 11.52 2.95
C ASN A 183 -12.33 11.26 2.17
N LEU A 184 -12.39 10.56 1.04
CA LEU A 184 -11.21 10.31 0.20
C LEU A 184 -10.66 11.61 -0.41
N ARG A 185 -11.51 12.53 -0.84
CA ARG A 185 -11.07 13.83 -1.37
C ARG A 185 -10.36 14.68 -0.31
N THR A 186 -10.92 14.71 0.91
CA THR A 186 -10.49 15.65 1.96
C THR A 186 -9.39 15.08 2.86
N SER A 187 -9.45 13.78 3.21
CA SER A 187 -8.50 13.17 4.16
C SER A 187 -7.37 12.37 3.52
N VAL A 188 -7.49 12.01 2.24
CA VAL A 188 -6.46 11.30 1.49
C VAL A 188 -5.80 12.22 0.45
N GLY A 189 -6.62 12.83 -0.41
CA GLY A 189 -6.14 13.68 -1.50
C GLY A 189 -5.40 12.92 -2.59
N ASP A 190 -4.57 13.64 -3.35
CA ASP A 190 -3.83 13.09 -4.49
C ASP A 190 -2.59 12.33 -4.03
N ILE A 191 -2.58 11.03 -4.20
CA ILE A 191 -1.52 10.13 -3.75
C ILE A 191 -0.39 9.98 -4.78
N LEU A 192 0.80 9.60 -4.32
CA LEU A 192 1.92 9.22 -5.18
C LEU A 192 1.72 7.79 -5.74
N LEU A 193 1.79 7.67 -7.07
CA LEU A 193 1.85 6.37 -7.77
C LEU A 193 3.28 6.01 -8.16
N ALA A 194 4.09 7.00 -8.52
CA ALA A 194 5.51 6.80 -8.81
C ALA A 194 6.34 7.91 -8.17
N ARG A 195 7.28 7.51 -7.34
CA ARG A 195 8.35 8.37 -6.83
C ARG A 195 9.45 8.49 -7.88
N ARG A 196 10.20 9.60 -7.83
CA ARG A 196 11.30 9.89 -8.79
C ARG A 196 12.39 8.82 -8.77
N ASP A 197 12.70 8.37 -7.58
CA ASP A 197 13.81 7.48 -7.22
C ASP A 197 13.47 5.99 -7.30
N MET A 198 12.18 5.63 -7.29
CA MET A 198 11.72 4.25 -7.19
C MET A 198 10.89 3.79 -8.41
N GLY A 199 10.38 4.73 -9.21
CA GLY A 199 9.52 4.41 -10.36
C GLY A 199 8.13 3.85 -10.02
N THR A 200 7.87 3.63 -8.74
CA THR A 200 6.59 3.15 -8.17
C THR A 200 6.38 3.75 -6.78
N SER A 201 5.34 3.32 -6.07
CA SER A 201 5.08 3.64 -4.67
C SER A 201 4.66 2.38 -3.92
N TYR A 202 4.82 2.39 -2.58
CA TYR A 202 4.35 1.33 -1.71
C TYR A 202 2.89 0.95 -1.99
N HIS A 203 1.98 1.92 -2.03
CA HIS A 203 0.55 1.68 -2.21
C HIS A 203 0.21 0.98 -3.52
N LEU A 204 0.88 1.36 -4.62
CA LEU A 204 0.64 0.73 -5.92
C LEU A 204 1.23 -0.68 -5.96
N SER A 205 2.48 -0.84 -5.52
CA SER A 205 3.17 -2.13 -5.58
C SER A 205 2.44 -3.19 -4.75
N VAL A 206 2.07 -2.86 -3.50
CA VAL A 206 1.44 -3.84 -2.60
C VAL A 206 0.09 -4.35 -3.11
N VAL A 207 -0.73 -3.51 -3.74
CA VAL A 207 -2.04 -3.96 -4.24
C VAL A 207 -1.91 -4.82 -5.49
N LEU A 208 -0.91 -4.54 -6.34
CA LEU A 208 -0.62 -5.36 -7.52
C LEU A 208 -0.04 -6.72 -7.13
N ASP A 209 0.90 -6.73 -6.18
CA ASP A 209 1.52 -7.96 -5.70
C ASP A 209 0.52 -8.84 -4.93
N ASP A 210 -0.30 -8.26 -4.07
CA ASP A 210 -1.33 -8.99 -3.34
C ASP A 210 -2.31 -9.66 -4.31
N ALA A 211 -2.68 -8.98 -5.40
CA ALA A 211 -3.53 -9.56 -6.44
C ALA A 211 -2.80 -10.66 -7.23
N ALA A 212 -1.55 -10.43 -7.66
CA ALA A 212 -0.75 -11.39 -8.43
C ALA A 212 -0.46 -12.67 -7.63
N GLN A 213 -0.25 -12.55 -6.33
CA GLN A 213 -0.02 -13.68 -5.42
C GLN A 213 -1.32 -14.29 -4.87
N ASN A 214 -2.50 -13.83 -5.31
CA ASN A 214 -3.81 -14.30 -4.83
C ASN A 214 -3.96 -14.21 -3.30
N ILE A 215 -3.47 -13.13 -2.69
CA ILE A 215 -3.63 -12.89 -1.26
C ILE A 215 -5.09 -12.65 -0.95
N THR A 216 -5.64 -13.47 -0.06
CA THR A 216 -7.04 -13.36 0.38
C THR A 216 -7.17 -12.58 1.69
N HIS A 217 -6.12 -12.60 2.52
CA HIS A 217 -6.10 -11.95 3.83
C HIS A 217 -4.81 -11.17 4.03
N VAL A 218 -4.94 -9.86 4.27
CA VAL A 218 -3.82 -8.97 4.55
C VAL A 218 -3.71 -8.75 6.05
N VAL A 219 -2.68 -9.32 6.66
CA VAL A 219 -2.36 -9.16 8.09
C VAL A 219 -1.24 -8.14 8.23
N ARG A 220 -1.46 -7.08 9.04
CA ARG A 220 -0.47 -6.01 9.24
C ARG A 220 -0.78 -5.14 10.46
N GLY A 221 0.12 -4.25 10.84
CA GLY A 221 -0.06 -3.36 11.99
C GLY A 221 -1.17 -2.32 11.81
N GLN A 222 -1.78 -1.94 12.93
CA GLN A 222 -2.86 -0.92 13.00
C GLN A 222 -2.44 0.46 12.46
N ASP A 223 -1.16 0.77 12.43
CA ASP A 223 -0.60 1.99 11.83
C ASP A 223 -0.91 2.13 10.33
N LEU A 224 -1.13 1.01 9.64
CA LEU A 224 -1.50 0.97 8.23
C LEU A 224 -3.02 0.93 7.98
N PHE A 225 -3.84 1.01 9.03
CA PHE A 225 -5.30 0.93 8.89
C PHE A 225 -5.85 2.01 7.94
N GLU A 226 -5.48 3.26 8.15
CA GLU A 226 -5.94 4.38 7.31
C GLU A 226 -5.43 4.29 5.86
N ALA A 227 -4.26 3.65 5.62
CA ALA A 227 -3.72 3.41 4.29
C ALA A 227 -4.59 2.45 3.46
N THR A 228 -5.45 1.65 4.10
CA THR A 228 -6.39 0.76 3.42
C THR A 228 -7.35 1.52 2.50
N LYS A 229 -7.70 2.75 2.83
CA LYS A 229 -8.50 3.63 1.95
C LYS A 229 -7.87 3.78 0.56
N ILE A 230 -6.56 3.99 0.52
CA ILE A 230 -5.79 4.11 -0.73
C ILE A 230 -5.80 2.79 -1.49
N HIS A 231 -5.58 1.68 -0.78
CA HIS A 231 -5.54 0.35 -1.40
C HIS A 231 -6.87 -0.03 -2.03
N VAL A 232 -7.99 0.19 -1.35
CA VAL A 232 -9.34 -0.09 -1.88
C VAL A 232 -9.63 0.72 -3.15
N VAL A 233 -9.25 2.00 -3.18
CA VAL A 233 -9.39 2.84 -4.38
C VAL A 233 -8.56 2.27 -5.55
N LEU A 234 -7.29 1.93 -5.31
CA LEU A 234 -6.42 1.36 -6.35
C LEU A 234 -6.91 0.00 -6.84
N GLN A 235 -7.34 -0.87 -5.95
CA GLN A 235 -7.91 -2.18 -6.28
C GLN A 235 -9.13 -2.00 -7.18
N ARG A 236 -10.05 -1.12 -6.82
CA ARG A 236 -11.27 -0.86 -7.61
C ARG A 236 -10.95 -0.26 -8.97
N LEU A 237 -10.02 0.70 -9.07
CA LEU A 237 -9.57 1.31 -10.31
C LEU A 237 -8.94 0.30 -11.28
N LEU A 238 -8.15 -0.60 -10.75
CA LEU A 238 -7.40 -1.58 -11.53
C LEU A 238 -8.18 -2.87 -11.77
N GLY A 239 -9.39 -3.00 -11.18
CA GLY A 239 -10.21 -4.22 -11.29
C GLY A 239 -9.59 -5.41 -10.55
N LEU A 240 -8.88 -5.16 -9.45
CA LEU A 240 -8.23 -6.16 -8.61
C LEU A 240 -9.17 -6.61 -7.49
N PRO A 241 -9.00 -7.83 -6.97
CA PRO A 241 -9.75 -8.28 -5.80
C PRO A 241 -9.37 -7.45 -4.58
N THR A 242 -10.34 -7.19 -3.70
CA THR A 242 -10.09 -6.59 -2.38
C THR A 242 -9.97 -7.71 -1.37
N PRO A 243 -8.81 -7.92 -0.73
CA PRO A 243 -8.65 -8.93 0.31
C PRO A 243 -9.41 -8.52 1.58
N ILE A 244 -9.61 -9.48 2.48
CA ILE A 244 -10.01 -9.22 3.86
C ILE A 244 -8.80 -8.69 4.62
N TYR A 245 -8.97 -7.62 5.40
CA TYR A 245 -7.89 -7.05 6.20
C TYR A 245 -7.98 -7.49 7.64
N HIS A 246 -6.81 -7.62 8.26
CA HIS A 246 -6.64 -7.86 9.69
C HIS A 246 -5.56 -6.93 10.23
N HIS A 247 -5.98 -5.85 10.89
CA HIS A 247 -5.04 -4.93 11.51
C HIS A 247 -4.85 -5.28 12.98
N HIS A 248 -3.67 -5.79 13.29
CA HIS A 248 -3.32 -6.15 14.67
C HIS A 248 -2.78 -4.94 15.45
N ARG A 249 -2.86 -5.00 16.78
CA ARG A 249 -2.28 -4.00 17.66
C ARG A 249 -0.78 -3.80 17.41
N LEU A 250 -0.30 -2.59 17.67
CA LEU A 250 1.14 -2.32 17.64
C LEU A 250 1.81 -2.89 18.89
N ILE A 251 2.93 -3.58 18.70
CA ILE A 251 3.81 -4.00 19.79
C ILE A 251 4.68 -2.80 20.14
N ARG A 252 4.58 -2.35 21.38
CA ARG A 252 5.33 -1.23 21.94
C ARG A 252 6.07 -1.70 23.17
N ASP A 253 7.23 -1.09 23.41
CA ASP A 253 8.03 -1.27 24.63
C ASP A 253 7.33 -0.62 25.82
#